data_a6905556933099a46b3ee2644886f875
#
_entry.id   a6905556933099a46b3ee2644886f875
#
_cell.length_a   1.000
_cell.length_b   1.000
_cell.length_c   1.000
_cell.angle_alpha   90.00
_cell.angle_beta   90.00
_cell.angle_gamma   90.00
#
_symmetry.space_group_name_H-M   'P 1'
#
loop_
_entity.id
_entity.type
_entity.pdbx_description
1 polymer ?
#
loop_
_entity_poly.entity_id
_entity_poly.type
_entity_poly.pdbx_seq_one_letter_code
_entity_poly.pdbx_strand_id
1 'polypeptide(L)'
;MLWGKRGIALPADTTEELQDIIGMDKPTSLPDFLAKFDYYMPVIAGSREAIKRIAYEFVEMKAKEGVVYVEVRYSPHLLANSKVEPIPWDQAEGDLTPDEVVAVVNQGLQEGERDFGVKVRSILCCMRHQPNWSLEVVELCKKYQHQTVVAIDLAGDETIQGSSLFPGHVQAYEEAVRSGIHRTVHAGEAGSAEVVRQAVDTLKTERVGHGYHTLDDEALYTRLRRRNLHFEVCPWSSYLTGAWKSDTEHPVVRFKRDQANYSLNTDDPLIFKSTLETDYQMTKQNMGFTEEEFKRLNINAAKSSFLPEDEKRKLLDLLYKAYGMPSLAAAGQRL
;
A
#
# COMPACT_ATOMS: atom_id res chain seq x y z
N MET A 1 -6.51 -26.59 6.97
CA MET A 1 -6.92 -25.20 7.25
C MET A 1 -6.17 -24.70 8.48
N LEU A 2 -5.54 -23.49 8.42
CA LEU A 2 -4.65 -22.98 9.47
C LEU A 2 -5.37 -22.69 10.80
N TRP A 3 -6.60 -22.25 10.77
CA TRP A 3 -7.36 -21.88 11.97
C TRP A 3 -7.71 -23.04 12.90
N GLY A 4 -8.00 -24.23 12.35
CA GLY A 4 -8.27 -25.42 13.18
C GLY A 4 -7.06 -25.85 14.00
N LYS A 5 -5.85 -25.50 13.57
CA LYS A 5 -4.60 -25.81 14.29
C LYS A 5 -4.33 -24.90 15.48
N ARG A 6 -4.96 -23.72 15.54
CA ARG A 6 -4.73 -22.70 16.58
C ARG A 6 -5.88 -22.57 17.59
N GLY A 7 -6.96 -23.32 17.41
CA GLY A 7 -8.13 -23.28 18.30
C GLY A 7 -8.87 -21.94 18.29
N ILE A 8 -8.68 -21.12 17.22
CA ILE A 8 -9.34 -19.82 17.08
C ILE A 8 -10.67 -20.03 16.36
N ALA A 9 -11.77 -19.60 16.99
CA ALA A 9 -13.08 -19.63 16.36
C ALA A 9 -13.16 -18.58 15.26
N LEU A 10 -13.62 -19.00 14.09
CA LEU A 10 -13.96 -18.10 13.01
C LEU A 10 -15.46 -17.82 13.03
N PRO A 11 -15.89 -16.67 12.46
CA PRO A 11 -17.30 -16.31 12.40
C PRO A 11 -18.10 -17.12 11.38
N ALA A 12 -17.46 -18.07 10.67
CA ALA A 12 -18.08 -18.89 9.62
C ALA A 12 -17.43 -20.28 9.52
N ASP A 13 -18.21 -21.24 9.06
CA ASP A 13 -17.76 -22.64 8.92
C ASP A 13 -17.19 -22.94 7.52
N THR A 14 -17.52 -22.14 6.52
CA THR A 14 -17.05 -22.29 5.14
C THR A 14 -16.23 -21.07 4.67
N THR A 15 -15.43 -21.30 3.63
CA THR A 15 -14.64 -20.20 3.00
C THR A 15 -15.56 -19.17 2.37
N GLU A 16 -16.64 -19.60 1.76
CA GLU A 16 -17.63 -18.75 1.09
C GLU A 16 -18.33 -17.83 2.10
N GLU A 17 -18.82 -18.41 3.19
CA GLU A 17 -19.43 -17.64 4.28
C GLU A 17 -18.44 -16.64 4.91
N LEU A 18 -17.18 -17.06 5.08
CA LEU A 18 -16.15 -16.19 5.60
C LEU A 18 -15.87 -15.02 4.67
N GLN A 19 -15.82 -15.26 3.36
CA GLN A 19 -15.68 -14.19 2.37
C GLN A 19 -16.85 -13.20 2.40
N ASP A 20 -18.06 -13.67 2.66
CA ASP A 20 -19.23 -12.79 2.76
C ASP A 20 -19.19 -11.90 4.01
N ILE A 21 -18.65 -12.43 5.11
CA ILE A 21 -18.49 -11.67 6.36
C ILE A 21 -17.35 -10.64 6.26
N ILE A 22 -16.19 -11.06 5.75
CA ILE A 22 -15.00 -10.24 5.62
C ILE A 22 -15.14 -9.26 4.45
N GLY A 23 -15.74 -9.71 3.36
CA GLY A 23 -15.87 -8.95 2.12
C GLY A 23 -16.83 -7.78 2.24
N MET A 24 -16.62 -6.79 1.38
CA MET A 24 -17.47 -5.62 1.24
C MET A 24 -18.11 -5.59 -0.15
N ASP A 25 -19.43 -5.52 -0.18
CA ASP A 25 -20.21 -5.43 -1.43
C ASP A 25 -20.85 -4.04 -1.63
N LYS A 26 -20.89 -3.24 -0.57
CA LYS A 26 -21.52 -1.91 -0.55
C LYS A 26 -20.63 -0.89 0.16
N PRO A 27 -20.71 0.38 -0.24
CA PRO A 27 -19.98 1.44 0.41
C PRO A 27 -20.34 1.57 1.90
N THR A 28 -19.30 1.74 2.71
CA THR A 28 -19.41 2.04 4.14
C THR A 28 -18.48 3.21 4.50
N SER A 29 -17.70 3.09 5.56
CA SER A 29 -16.72 4.09 5.98
C SER A 29 -15.33 3.48 6.14
N LEU A 30 -14.29 4.32 6.22
CA LEU A 30 -12.94 3.85 6.52
C LEU A 30 -12.88 3.10 7.87
N PRO A 31 -13.47 3.57 8.99
CA PRO A 31 -13.50 2.79 10.23
C PRO A 31 -14.21 1.43 10.09
N ASP A 32 -15.32 1.34 9.34
CA ASP A 32 -16.02 0.07 9.11
C ASP A 32 -15.17 -0.90 8.28
N PHE A 33 -14.45 -0.40 7.28
CA PHE A 33 -13.48 -1.19 6.55
C PHE A 33 -12.36 -1.71 7.45
N LEU A 34 -11.76 -0.85 8.27
CA LEU A 34 -10.69 -1.24 9.17
C LEU A 34 -11.15 -2.30 10.20
N ALA A 35 -12.41 -2.26 10.60
CA ALA A 35 -12.99 -3.28 11.51
C ALA A 35 -13.05 -4.68 10.88
N LYS A 36 -13.01 -4.81 9.54
CA LYS A 36 -12.97 -6.13 8.88
C LYS A 36 -11.73 -6.94 9.22
N PHE A 37 -10.62 -6.29 9.50
CA PHE A 37 -9.38 -6.95 9.92
C PHE A 37 -9.54 -7.77 11.20
N ASP A 38 -10.43 -7.37 12.11
CA ASP A 38 -10.68 -8.08 13.37
C ASP A 38 -11.17 -9.52 13.17
N TYR A 39 -11.78 -9.82 12.04
CA TYR A 39 -12.31 -11.16 11.75
C TYR A 39 -11.24 -12.19 11.39
N TYR A 40 -10.14 -11.79 10.77
CA TYR A 40 -9.15 -12.76 10.27
C TYR A 40 -7.72 -12.53 10.76
N MET A 41 -7.36 -11.33 11.19
CA MET A 41 -6.00 -11.07 11.69
C MET A 41 -5.62 -11.91 12.90
N PRO A 42 -6.53 -12.23 13.86
CA PRO A 42 -6.20 -13.12 14.97
C PRO A 42 -5.74 -14.51 14.53
N VAL A 43 -6.17 -14.99 13.38
CA VAL A 43 -5.77 -16.31 12.83
C VAL A 43 -4.36 -16.27 12.25
N ILE A 44 -3.97 -15.14 11.71
CA ILE A 44 -2.70 -14.93 10.97
C ILE A 44 -1.59 -14.47 11.90
N ALA A 45 -1.87 -13.49 12.76
CA ALA A 45 -0.89 -12.88 13.64
C ALA A 45 -0.24 -13.94 14.56
N GLY A 46 1.06 -13.83 14.74
CA GLY A 46 1.84 -14.78 15.56
C GLY A 46 2.14 -16.12 14.90
N SER A 47 1.71 -16.36 13.66
CA SER A 47 1.97 -17.60 12.93
C SER A 47 2.99 -17.40 11.81
N ARG A 48 4.22 -17.87 12.02
CA ARG A 48 5.26 -17.84 10.97
C ARG A 48 4.82 -18.54 9.69
N GLU A 49 4.19 -19.71 9.83
CA GLU A 49 3.69 -20.48 8.68
C GLU A 49 2.64 -19.72 7.89
N ALA A 50 1.65 -19.12 8.56
CA ALA A 50 0.60 -18.35 7.91
C ALA A 50 1.13 -17.09 7.21
N ILE A 51 1.99 -16.34 7.89
CA ILE A 51 2.57 -15.10 7.38
C ILE A 51 3.44 -15.36 6.15
N LYS A 52 4.30 -16.38 6.22
CA LYS A 52 5.14 -16.76 5.06
C LYS A 52 4.28 -17.20 3.88
N ARG A 53 3.27 -18.00 4.11
CA ARG A 53 2.36 -18.49 3.08
C ARG A 53 1.60 -17.35 2.41
N ILE A 54 1.09 -16.40 3.18
CA ILE A 54 0.39 -15.23 2.64
C ILE A 54 1.32 -14.39 1.76
N ALA A 55 2.56 -14.16 2.19
CA ALA A 55 3.54 -13.43 1.42
C ALA A 55 3.84 -14.14 0.08
N TYR A 56 4.05 -15.45 0.12
CA TYR A 56 4.30 -16.25 -1.08
C TYR A 56 3.10 -16.26 -2.04
N GLU A 57 1.90 -16.54 -1.53
CA GLU A 57 0.67 -16.58 -2.34
C GLU A 57 0.28 -15.20 -2.88
N PHE A 58 0.64 -14.12 -2.21
CA PHE A 58 0.48 -12.77 -2.73
C PHE A 58 1.23 -12.60 -4.06
N VAL A 59 2.46 -13.06 -4.14
CA VAL A 59 3.26 -12.96 -5.38
C VAL A 59 2.63 -13.82 -6.50
N GLU A 60 2.18 -15.02 -6.18
CA GLU A 60 1.45 -15.88 -7.13
C GLU A 60 0.21 -15.17 -7.68
N MET A 61 -0.57 -14.56 -6.81
CA MET A 61 -1.78 -13.81 -7.19
C MET A 61 -1.45 -12.66 -8.15
N LYS A 62 -0.41 -11.89 -7.87
CA LYS A 62 0.03 -10.78 -8.73
C LYS A 62 0.57 -11.26 -10.08
N ALA A 63 1.24 -12.39 -10.11
CA ALA A 63 1.67 -13.02 -11.37
C ALA A 63 0.48 -13.37 -12.27
N LYS A 64 -0.59 -13.93 -11.69
CA LYS A 64 -1.83 -14.25 -12.42
C LYS A 64 -2.56 -13.01 -12.94
N GLU A 65 -2.36 -11.88 -12.32
CA GLU A 65 -2.91 -10.58 -12.77
C GLU A 65 -2.05 -9.89 -13.84
N GLY A 66 -0.92 -10.49 -14.24
CA GLY A 66 -0.01 -9.91 -15.24
C GLY A 66 0.89 -8.81 -14.68
N VAL A 67 1.01 -8.69 -13.37
CA VAL A 67 1.89 -7.71 -12.71
C VAL A 67 3.34 -8.15 -12.86
N VAL A 68 4.21 -7.21 -13.25
CA VAL A 68 5.65 -7.46 -13.41
C VAL A 68 6.49 -6.93 -12.26
N TYR A 69 5.98 -5.91 -11.57
CA TYR A 69 6.57 -5.33 -10.37
C TYR A 69 5.48 -4.85 -9.42
N VAL A 70 5.64 -5.12 -8.13
CA VAL A 70 4.71 -4.69 -7.09
C VAL A 70 5.44 -4.32 -5.81
N GLU A 71 4.94 -3.28 -5.15
CA GLU A 71 5.30 -2.93 -3.78
C GLU A 71 4.11 -3.27 -2.87
N VAL A 72 4.33 -4.18 -1.92
CA VAL A 72 3.32 -4.60 -0.94
C VAL A 72 3.66 -4.00 0.42
N ARG A 73 2.64 -3.53 1.12
CA ARG A 73 2.82 -2.91 2.44
C ARG A 73 2.08 -3.66 3.53
N TYR A 74 2.64 -3.66 4.73
CA TYR A 74 2.06 -4.29 5.91
C TYR A 74 2.68 -3.70 7.17
N SER A 75 1.98 -3.88 8.32
CA SER A 75 2.50 -3.55 9.63
C SER A 75 3.15 -4.78 10.26
N PRO A 76 4.46 -4.76 10.53
CA PRO A 76 5.10 -5.87 11.25
C PRO A 76 4.54 -6.08 12.65
N HIS A 77 4.20 -4.99 13.33
CA HIS A 77 3.69 -5.00 14.70
C HIS A 77 2.33 -5.66 14.80
N LEU A 78 1.44 -5.42 13.83
CA LEU A 78 0.10 -6.04 13.82
C LEU A 78 0.13 -7.55 13.51
N LEU A 79 1.25 -8.09 13.10
CA LEU A 79 1.45 -9.53 12.86
C LEU A 79 2.26 -10.22 13.95
N ALA A 80 2.83 -9.46 14.88
CA ALA A 80 3.66 -9.95 15.98
C ALA A 80 2.81 -10.28 17.22
N ASN A 81 3.37 -11.10 18.13
CA ASN A 81 2.81 -11.38 19.45
C ASN A 81 3.85 -11.42 20.57
N SER A 82 5.05 -10.90 20.30
CA SER A 82 6.14 -10.77 21.27
C SER A 82 6.86 -9.46 21.03
N LYS A 83 7.34 -8.82 22.09
CA LYS A 83 8.03 -7.52 22.06
C LYS A 83 7.26 -6.44 21.29
N VAL A 84 5.96 -6.47 21.42
CA VAL A 84 5.02 -5.48 20.89
C VAL A 84 4.05 -5.10 21.98
N GLU A 85 3.87 -3.80 22.23
CA GLU A 85 2.96 -3.29 23.27
C GLU A 85 2.05 -2.22 22.69
N PRO A 86 0.72 -2.39 22.78
CA PRO A 86 0.02 -3.60 23.24
C PRO A 86 0.15 -4.76 22.24
N ILE A 87 -0.02 -6.00 22.72
CA ILE A 87 -0.10 -7.17 21.84
C ILE A 87 -1.41 -7.08 21.04
N PRO A 88 -1.35 -7.07 19.70
CA PRO A 88 -2.56 -6.88 18.88
C PRO A 88 -3.50 -8.08 18.92
N TRP A 89 -4.79 -7.82 18.64
CA TRP A 89 -5.84 -8.82 18.43
C TRP A 89 -6.12 -9.70 19.65
N ASP A 90 -5.97 -9.17 20.86
CA ASP A 90 -6.19 -9.90 22.14
C ASP A 90 -5.44 -11.23 22.22
N GLN A 91 -4.32 -11.35 21.53
CA GLN A 91 -3.47 -12.53 21.58
C GLN A 91 -2.79 -12.68 22.94
N ALA A 92 -2.57 -13.92 23.35
CA ALA A 92 -1.58 -14.21 24.39
C ALA A 92 -0.17 -13.87 23.89
N GLU A 93 0.73 -13.51 24.81
CA GLU A 93 2.14 -13.33 24.46
C GLU A 93 2.70 -14.64 23.86
N GLY A 94 3.41 -14.49 22.76
CA GLY A 94 4.07 -15.59 22.05
C GLY A 94 5.56 -15.35 21.87
N ASP A 95 6.11 -15.80 20.76
CA ASP A 95 7.54 -15.73 20.47
C ASP A 95 7.89 -15.00 19.16
N LEU A 96 6.88 -14.48 18.43
CA LEU A 96 7.08 -13.81 17.16
C LEU A 96 7.20 -12.28 17.34
N THR A 97 8.41 -11.76 17.16
CA THR A 97 8.70 -10.33 17.25
C THR A 97 8.43 -9.60 15.93
N PRO A 98 8.25 -8.26 15.94
CA PRO A 98 8.16 -7.49 14.70
C PRO A 98 9.35 -7.70 13.74
N ASP A 99 10.55 -7.80 14.26
CA ASP A 99 11.76 -8.11 13.47
C ASP A 99 11.65 -9.46 12.75
N GLU A 100 11.24 -10.49 13.47
CA GLU A 100 11.05 -11.83 12.89
C GLU A 100 9.89 -11.88 11.88
N VAL A 101 8.85 -11.07 12.07
CA VAL A 101 7.78 -10.92 11.07
C VAL A 101 8.36 -10.45 9.75
N VAL A 102 9.20 -9.41 9.77
CA VAL A 102 9.83 -8.90 8.55
C VAL A 102 10.69 -9.96 7.88
N ALA A 103 11.48 -10.69 8.65
CA ALA A 103 12.31 -11.79 8.13
C ALA A 103 11.48 -12.87 7.44
N VAL A 104 10.35 -13.25 8.03
CA VAL A 104 9.43 -14.29 7.49
C VAL A 104 8.73 -13.80 6.22
N VAL A 105 8.25 -12.55 6.21
CA VAL A 105 7.63 -11.94 5.02
C VAL A 105 8.65 -11.84 3.88
N ASN A 106 9.86 -11.38 4.15
CA ASN A 106 10.95 -11.31 3.16
C ASN A 106 11.19 -12.67 2.52
N GLN A 107 11.23 -13.73 3.33
CA GLN A 107 11.44 -15.09 2.86
C GLN A 107 10.31 -15.53 1.90
N GLY A 108 9.06 -15.32 2.28
CA GLY A 108 7.90 -15.64 1.44
C GLY A 108 7.89 -14.86 0.12
N LEU A 109 8.17 -13.56 0.18
CA LEU A 109 8.23 -12.69 -1.01
C LEU A 109 9.38 -13.10 -1.95
N GLN A 110 10.56 -13.40 -1.42
CA GLN A 110 11.72 -13.81 -2.22
C GLN A 110 11.50 -15.16 -2.89
N GLU A 111 10.92 -16.12 -2.19
CA GLU A 111 10.55 -17.41 -2.77
C GLU A 111 9.50 -17.24 -3.87
N GLY A 112 8.49 -16.41 -3.65
CA GLY A 112 7.47 -16.09 -4.65
C GLY A 112 8.06 -15.39 -5.88
N GLU A 113 8.94 -14.42 -5.68
CA GLU A 113 9.65 -13.74 -6.77
C GLU A 113 10.41 -14.74 -7.65
N ARG A 114 11.12 -15.67 -7.04
CA ARG A 114 11.85 -16.73 -7.75
C ARG A 114 10.91 -17.66 -8.52
N ASP A 115 9.81 -18.09 -7.91
CA ASP A 115 8.95 -19.13 -8.46
C ASP A 115 7.96 -18.59 -9.50
N PHE A 116 7.54 -17.34 -9.39
CA PHE A 116 6.51 -16.73 -10.25
C PHE A 116 7.01 -15.64 -11.20
N GLY A 117 8.27 -15.23 -11.08
CA GLY A 117 8.88 -14.26 -11.99
C GLY A 117 8.36 -12.82 -11.86
N VAL A 118 7.71 -12.48 -10.77
CA VAL A 118 7.28 -11.11 -10.44
C VAL A 118 8.29 -10.49 -9.50
N LYS A 119 8.78 -9.31 -9.82
CA LYS A 119 9.64 -8.55 -8.90
C LYS A 119 8.81 -7.93 -7.79
N VAL A 120 9.17 -8.19 -6.53
CA VAL A 120 8.42 -7.75 -5.35
C VAL A 120 9.33 -6.99 -4.41
N ARG A 121 8.82 -5.86 -3.91
CA ARG A 121 9.42 -5.11 -2.80
C ARG A 121 8.35 -4.82 -1.76
N SER A 122 8.78 -4.54 -0.53
CA SER A 122 7.88 -4.31 0.60
C SER A 122 8.07 -2.92 1.20
N ILE A 123 7.01 -2.45 1.83
CA ILE A 123 6.95 -1.19 2.57
C ILE A 123 6.42 -1.50 3.96
N LEU A 124 7.11 -1.01 5.00
CA LEU A 124 6.70 -1.26 6.38
C LEU A 124 5.86 -0.09 6.91
N CYS A 125 4.70 -0.42 7.50
CA CYS A 125 3.73 0.56 7.96
C CYS A 125 3.91 0.92 9.44
N CYS A 126 4.03 2.21 9.72
CA CYS A 126 3.64 2.80 10.98
C CYS A 126 2.11 2.85 11.06
N MET A 127 1.56 2.78 12.27
CA MET A 127 0.12 2.83 12.48
C MET A 127 -0.27 4.11 13.22
N ARG A 128 -1.24 4.86 12.69
CA ARG A 128 -1.62 6.18 13.24
C ARG A 128 -1.97 6.14 14.71
N HIS A 129 -2.63 5.07 15.18
CA HIS A 129 -3.04 4.91 16.57
C HIS A 129 -1.92 4.45 17.52
N GLN A 130 -0.74 4.10 17.00
CA GLN A 130 0.39 3.56 17.77
C GLN A 130 1.71 4.24 17.41
N PRO A 131 1.87 5.53 17.75
CA PRO A 131 3.11 6.27 17.42
C PRO A 131 4.37 5.69 18.09
N ASN A 132 4.20 4.96 19.19
CA ASN A 132 5.33 4.33 19.89
C ASN A 132 5.99 3.19 19.10
N TRP A 133 5.31 2.65 18.08
CA TRP A 133 5.91 1.62 17.21
C TRP A 133 6.79 2.20 16.10
N SER A 134 6.64 3.47 15.78
CA SER A 134 7.15 4.04 14.54
C SER A 134 8.67 4.09 14.46
N LEU A 135 9.37 4.36 15.57
CA LEU A 135 10.84 4.33 15.60
C LEU A 135 11.39 2.92 15.29
N GLU A 136 10.76 1.87 15.84
CA GLU A 136 11.14 0.50 15.49
C GLU A 136 10.87 0.20 14.02
N VAL A 137 9.79 0.70 13.46
CA VAL A 137 9.48 0.51 12.03
C VAL A 137 10.58 1.07 11.15
N VAL A 138 11.05 2.29 11.39
CA VAL A 138 12.14 2.87 10.57
C VAL A 138 13.45 2.11 10.77
N GLU A 139 13.74 1.62 11.97
CA GLU A 139 14.93 0.79 12.22
C GLU A 139 14.85 -0.54 11.46
N LEU A 140 13.67 -1.15 11.37
CA LEU A 140 13.46 -2.35 10.56
C LEU A 140 13.61 -2.05 9.06
N CYS A 141 13.17 -0.90 8.57
CA CYS A 141 13.42 -0.46 7.21
C CYS A 141 14.93 -0.37 6.91
N LYS A 142 15.70 0.20 7.82
CA LYS A 142 17.16 0.30 7.72
C LYS A 142 17.83 -1.07 7.72
N LYS A 143 17.40 -1.96 8.62
CA LYS A 143 17.96 -3.32 8.73
C LYS A 143 17.75 -4.16 7.49
N TYR A 144 16.56 -4.06 6.88
CA TYR A 144 16.13 -4.93 5.79
C TYR A 144 16.07 -4.25 4.42
N GLN A 145 16.66 -3.07 4.26
CA GLN A 145 16.58 -2.29 3.01
C GLN A 145 17.16 -2.99 1.78
N HIS A 146 18.03 -3.98 1.95
CA HIS A 146 18.58 -4.78 0.86
C HIS A 146 17.91 -6.16 0.73
N GLN A 147 16.83 -6.39 1.48
CA GLN A 147 16.10 -7.65 1.53
C GLN A 147 14.61 -7.41 1.37
N THR A 148 14.17 -6.88 0.27
CA THR A 148 12.80 -6.51 -0.09
C THR A 148 12.30 -5.16 0.41
N VAL A 149 12.69 -4.68 1.59
CA VAL A 149 12.14 -3.44 2.18
C VAL A 149 12.71 -2.21 1.48
N VAL A 150 11.84 -1.36 0.93
CA VAL A 150 12.23 -0.17 0.17
C VAL A 150 11.75 1.14 0.77
N ALA A 151 10.77 1.12 1.68
CA ALA A 151 10.18 2.36 2.20
C ALA A 151 9.44 2.15 3.52
N ILE A 152 9.09 3.27 4.13
CA ILE A 152 8.19 3.40 5.29
C ILE A 152 6.86 4.03 4.85
N ASP A 153 5.77 3.62 5.49
CA ASP A 153 4.43 4.18 5.32
C ASP A 153 3.80 4.53 6.68
N LEU A 154 2.81 5.40 6.67
CA LEU A 154 1.93 5.70 7.81
C LEU A 154 0.51 5.35 7.39
N ALA A 155 -0.06 4.34 8.03
CA ALA A 155 -1.37 3.76 7.71
C ALA A 155 -2.31 3.77 8.91
N GLY A 156 -3.54 3.30 8.70
CA GLY A 156 -4.57 3.18 9.72
C GLY A 156 -5.59 4.29 9.65
N ASP A 157 -6.25 4.57 10.77
CA ASP A 157 -7.38 5.48 10.83
C ASP A 157 -6.94 6.95 10.74
N GLU A 158 -7.12 7.52 9.55
CA GLU A 158 -6.80 8.92 9.26
C GLU A 158 -7.73 9.92 9.99
N THR A 159 -8.86 9.46 10.51
CA THR A 159 -9.79 10.31 11.28
C THR A 159 -9.28 10.64 12.69
N ILE A 160 -8.25 9.96 13.17
CA ILE A 160 -7.58 10.29 14.43
C ILE A 160 -6.94 11.67 14.29
N GLN A 161 -7.51 12.65 14.99
CA GLN A 161 -7.13 14.05 14.87
C GLN A 161 -5.66 14.27 15.25
N GLY A 162 -4.92 14.97 14.40
CA GLY A 162 -3.52 15.32 14.64
C GLY A 162 -2.54 14.14 14.56
N SER A 163 -2.99 12.96 14.15
CA SER A 163 -2.15 11.75 14.18
C SER A 163 -0.88 11.86 13.33
N SER A 164 -0.90 12.59 12.21
CA SER A 164 0.30 12.79 11.38
C SER A 164 1.42 13.50 12.14
N LEU A 165 1.09 14.31 13.14
CA LEU A 165 2.02 15.13 13.92
C LEU A 165 2.38 14.51 15.27
N PHE A 166 1.92 13.30 15.58
CA PHE A 166 2.35 12.62 16.79
C PHE A 166 3.88 12.47 16.79
N PRO A 167 4.55 12.83 17.88
CA PRO A 167 6.02 12.88 17.92
C PRO A 167 6.70 11.59 17.45
N GLY A 168 6.15 10.43 17.78
CA GLY A 168 6.71 9.15 17.35
C GLY A 168 6.74 8.98 15.83
N HIS A 169 5.70 9.42 15.13
CA HIS A 169 5.64 9.39 13.67
C HIS A 169 6.63 10.39 13.06
N VAL A 170 6.62 11.62 13.57
CA VAL A 170 7.53 12.67 13.08
C VAL A 170 9.00 12.25 13.24
N GLN A 171 9.37 11.74 14.39
CA GLN A 171 10.73 11.27 14.65
C GLN A 171 11.15 10.12 13.73
N ALA A 172 10.24 9.15 13.47
CA ALA A 172 10.50 8.04 12.56
C ALA A 172 10.73 8.52 11.12
N TYR A 173 9.93 9.47 10.65
CA TYR A 173 10.09 10.04 9.30
C TYR A 173 11.32 10.94 9.18
N GLU A 174 11.70 11.67 10.22
CA GLU A 174 12.97 12.40 10.28
C GLU A 174 14.15 11.43 10.17
N GLU A 175 14.11 10.31 10.88
CA GLU A 175 15.13 9.27 10.79
C GLU A 175 15.16 8.62 9.40
N ALA A 176 14.00 8.40 8.78
CA ALA A 176 13.91 7.89 7.41
C ALA A 176 14.63 8.83 6.43
N VAL A 177 14.44 10.14 6.55
CA VAL A 177 15.15 11.13 5.74
C VAL A 177 16.66 11.06 5.97
N ARG A 178 17.09 11.08 7.23
CA ARG A 178 18.53 11.00 7.58
C ARG A 178 19.21 9.75 7.04
N SER A 179 18.50 8.62 7.06
CA SER A 179 19.04 7.31 6.70
C SER A 179 18.81 6.92 5.23
N GLY A 180 18.23 7.81 4.43
CA GLY A 180 17.94 7.53 3.02
C GLY A 180 16.86 6.49 2.78
N ILE A 181 15.93 6.32 3.72
CA ILE A 181 14.76 5.43 3.57
C ILE A 181 13.64 6.20 2.88
N HIS A 182 13.12 5.66 1.79
CA HIS A 182 12.00 6.25 1.06
C HIS A 182 10.71 6.28 1.90
N ARG A 183 9.81 7.22 1.59
CA ARG A 183 8.63 7.54 2.39
C ARG A 183 7.39 7.65 1.51
N THR A 184 6.34 6.98 1.92
CA THR A 184 4.96 7.21 1.48
C THR A 184 4.08 7.41 2.72
N VAL A 185 2.92 8.01 2.56
CA VAL A 185 1.96 8.26 3.65
C VAL A 185 0.55 8.13 3.08
N HIS A 186 -0.32 7.35 3.76
CA HIS A 186 -1.75 7.43 3.52
C HIS A 186 -2.26 8.79 3.98
N ALA A 187 -2.76 9.62 3.08
CA ALA A 187 -3.26 10.94 3.42
C ALA A 187 -4.32 11.42 2.41
N GLY A 188 -5.35 12.09 2.89
CA GLY A 188 -6.40 12.64 2.05
C GLY A 188 -7.38 11.60 1.51
N GLU A 189 -7.48 10.42 2.12
CA GLU A 189 -8.53 9.43 1.85
C GLU A 189 -9.81 9.79 2.62
N ALA A 190 -9.76 9.78 3.93
CA ALA A 190 -10.82 10.23 4.83
C ALA A 190 -10.49 11.58 5.48
N GLY A 191 -9.22 11.92 5.56
CA GLY A 191 -8.72 13.18 6.10
C GLY A 191 -8.75 14.31 5.07
N SER A 192 -8.62 15.54 5.56
CA SER A 192 -8.64 16.75 4.74
C SER A 192 -7.33 16.96 3.96
N ALA A 193 -7.33 18.00 3.11
CA ALA A 193 -6.11 18.48 2.43
C ALA A 193 -4.98 18.84 3.42
N GLU A 194 -5.32 19.24 4.65
CA GLU A 194 -4.32 19.53 5.69
C GLU A 194 -3.51 18.27 6.07
N VAL A 195 -4.13 17.10 6.12
CA VAL A 195 -3.41 15.84 6.36
C VAL A 195 -2.40 15.57 5.24
N VAL A 196 -2.77 15.84 3.99
CA VAL A 196 -1.84 15.76 2.85
C VAL A 196 -0.70 16.75 3.00
N ARG A 197 -1.00 17.99 3.38
CA ARG A 197 0.02 19.03 3.64
C ARG A 197 1.02 18.57 4.71
N GLN A 198 0.52 18.02 5.81
CA GLN A 198 1.36 17.50 6.89
C GLN A 198 2.25 16.35 6.42
N ALA A 199 1.71 15.45 5.61
CA ALA A 199 2.49 14.36 5.02
C ALA A 199 3.66 14.88 4.17
N VAL A 200 3.43 15.91 3.36
CA VAL A 200 4.44 16.47 2.47
C VAL A 200 5.42 17.38 3.22
N ASP A 201 4.90 18.31 4.01
CA ASP A 201 5.72 19.37 4.61
C ASP A 201 6.43 18.93 5.90
N THR A 202 5.78 18.12 6.74
CA THR A 202 6.34 17.63 8.00
C THR A 202 7.00 16.26 7.86
N LEU A 203 6.29 15.29 7.27
CA LEU A 203 6.80 13.93 7.14
C LEU A 203 7.70 13.74 5.91
N LYS A 204 7.81 14.75 5.05
CA LYS A 204 8.68 14.75 3.86
C LYS A 204 8.40 13.57 2.92
N THR A 205 7.15 13.21 2.77
CA THR A 205 6.77 12.08 1.92
C THR A 205 7.07 12.33 0.44
N GLU A 206 7.41 11.27 -0.27
CA GLU A 206 7.72 11.29 -1.70
C GLU A 206 6.51 10.89 -2.55
N ARG A 207 5.60 10.08 -1.98
CA ARG A 207 4.31 9.70 -2.56
C ARG A 207 3.22 9.87 -1.52
N VAL A 208 1.98 9.99 -1.98
CA VAL A 208 0.78 10.05 -1.12
C VAL A 208 -0.14 8.89 -1.49
N GLY A 209 -0.47 8.05 -0.50
CA GLY A 209 -1.50 7.04 -0.62
C GLY A 209 -2.87 7.71 -0.70
N HIS A 210 -3.66 7.35 -1.70
CA HIS A 210 -4.95 7.96 -2.03
C HIS A 210 -4.84 9.43 -2.45
N GLY A 211 -4.88 10.36 -1.53
CA GLY A 211 -4.68 11.79 -1.80
C GLY A 211 -5.88 12.51 -2.41
N TYR A 212 -7.09 11.95 -2.33
CA TYR A 212 -8.28 12.48 -3.01
C TYR A 212 -8.65 13.88 -2.55
N HIS A 213 -8.57 14.15 -1.23
CA HIS A 213 -8.90 15.44 -0.64
C HIS A 213 -7.83 16.52 -0.86
N THR A 214 -6.73 16.20 -1.54
CA THR A 214 -5.80 17.23 -2.04
C THR A 214 -6.51 18.23 -2.95
N LEU A 215 -7.52 17.78 -3.70
CA LEU A 215 -8.31 18.62 -4.59
C LEU A 215 -9.19 19.65 -3.88
N ASP A 216 -9.41 19.51 -2.58
CA ASP A 216 -10.17 20.47 -1.78
C ASP A 216 -9.35 21.75 -1.51
N ASP A 217 -8.04 21.73 -1.74
CA ASP A 217 -7.13 22.87 -1.67
C ASP A 217 -6.38 23.02 -3.00
N GLU A 218 -6.89 23.87 -3.87
CA GLU A 218 -6.35 24.04 -5.23
C GLU A 218 -4.89 24.55 -5.22
N ALA A 219 -4.52 25.37 -4.25
CA ALA A 219 -3.14 25.87 -4.12
C ALA A 219 -2.19 24.74 -3.74
N LEU A 220 -2.58 23.88 -2.81
CA LEU A 220 -1.83 22.68 -2.43
C LEU A 220 -1.69 21.74 -3.63
N TYR A 221 -2.79 21.41 -4.29
CA TYR A 221 -2.78 20.53 -5.46
C TYR A 221 -1.86 21.05 -6.57
N THR A 222 -1.93 22.34 -6.91
CA THR A 222 -1.07 22.98 -7.90
C THR A 222 0.41 22.86 -7.50
N ARG A 223 0.73 23.11 -6.23
CA ARG A 223 2.09 22.98 -5.70
C ARG A 223 2.62 21.54 -5.85
N LEU A 224 1.81 20.55 -5.50
CA LEU A 224 2.21 19.14 -5.55
C LEU A 224 2.36 18.63 -6.99
N ARG A 225 1.50 19.08 -7.90
CA ARG A 225 1.64 18.79 -9.34
C ARG A 225 2.97 19.32 -9.89
N ARG A 226 3.32 20.58 -9.58
CA ARG A 226 4.58 21.18 -10.01
C ARG A 226 5.81 20.43 -9.49
N ARG A 227 5.69 19.80 -8.32
CA ARG A 227 6.72 18.94 -7.75
C ARG A 227 6.67 17.51 -8.28
N ASN A 228 5.77 17.22 -9.19
CA ASN A 228 5.53 15.87 -9.73
C ASN A 228 5.29 14.80 -8.66
N LEU A 229 4.61 15.17 -7.57
CA LEU A 229 4.26 14.21 -6.51
C LEU A 229 3.40 13.08 -7.07
N HIS A 230 3.70 11.85 -6.69
CA HIS A 230 2.95 10.67 -7.09
C HIS A 230 1.80 10.38 -6.13
N PHE A 231 0.59 10.17 -6.69
CA PHE A 231 -0.59 9.72 -5.97
C PHE A 231 -0.84 8.23 -6.22
N GLU A 232 -0.99 7.47 -5.15
CA GLU A 232 -1.32 6.04 -5.20
C GLU A 232 -2.84 5.88 -5.16
N VAL A 233 -3.50 5.90 -6.32
CA VAL A 233 -4.96 5.91 -6.42
C VAL A 233 -5.51 4.49 -6.37
N CYS A 234 -6.59 4.29 -5.60
CA CYS A 234 -7.27 3.02 -5.40
C CYS A 234 -8.77 3.19 -5.70
N PRO A 235 -9.20 3.14 -6.99
CA PRO A 235 -10.57 3.53 -7.36
C PRO A 235 -11.67 2.70 -6.70
N TRP A 236 -11.56 1.38 -6.74
CA TRP A 236 -12.56 0.48 -6.16
C TRP A 236 -12.62 0.59 -4.66
N SER A 237 -11.45 0.63 -3.99
CA SER A 237 -11.34 0.89 -2.57
C SER A 237 -12.02 2.19 -2.16
N SER A 238 -11.76 3.28 -2.89
CA SER A 238 -12.33 4.59 -2.58
C SER A 238 -13.85 4.61 -2.65
N TYR A 239 -14.44 3.81 -3.53
CA TYR A 239 -15.88 3.60 -3.61
C TYR A 239 -16.40 2.86 -2.36
N LEU A 240 -15.78 1.73 -2.02
CA LEU A 240 -16.24 0.88 -0.92
C LEU A 240 -16.00 1.49 0.47
N THR A 241 -14.92 2.23 0.65
CA THR A 241 -14.63 2.90 1.94
C THR A 241 -15.36 4.24 2.12
N GLY A 242 -16.10 4.67 1.11
CA GLY A 242 -16.80 5.97 1.15
C GLY A 242 -15.88 7.19 1.01
N ALA A 243 -14.60 6.99 0.69
CA ALA A 243 -13.67 8.08 0.41
C ALA A 243 -14.07 8.89 -0.82
N TRP A 244 -14.79 8.27 -1.73
CA TRP A 244 -15.41 8.91 -2.89
C TRP A 244 -16.88 8.54 -2.95
N LYS A 245 -17.73 9.55 -3.21
CA LYS A 245 -19.19 9.37 -3.40
C LYS A 245 -19.50 9.28 -4.89
N SER A 246 -20.20 8.22 -5.27
CA SER A 246 -20.49 7.90 -6.69
C SER A 246 -21.36 8.93 -7.43
N ASP A 247 -21.98 9.85 -6.73
CA ASP A 247 -22.73 10.98 -7.30
C ASP A 247 -21.85 12.18 -7.67
N THR A 248 -20.53 12.07 -7.45
CA THR A 248 -19.52 13.10 -7.78
C THR A 248 -18.50 12.56 -8.79
N GLU A 249 -17.77 13.46 -9.45
CA GLU A 249 -16.64 13.05 -10.28
C GLU A 249 -15.50 12.48 -9.41
N HIS A 250 -14.99 11.31 -9.75
CA HIS A 250 -13.87 10.72 -9.02
C HIS A 250 -12.62 11.58 -9.18
N PRO A 251 -11.83 11.83 -8.11
CA PRO A 251 -10.59 12.59 -8.18
C PRO A 251 -9.60 12.14 -9.25
N VAL A 252 -9.55 10.85 -9.56
CA VAL A 252 -8.67 10.32 -10.60
C VAL A 252 -8.98 10.88 -12.00
N VAL A 253 -10.23 11.28 -12.25
CA VAL A 253 -10.62 11.93 -13.52
C VAL A 253 -9.94 13.30 -13.64
N ARG A 254 -9.88 14.05 -12.55
CA ARG A 254 -9.13 15.31 -12.50
C ARG A 254 -7.64 15.07 -12.68
N PHE A 255 -7.07 14.07 -12.01
CA PHE A 255 -5.66 13.70 -12.17
C PHE A 255 -5.33 13.32 -13.62
N LYS A 256 -6.19 12.54 -14.26
CA LYS A 256 -6.07 12.20 -15.70
C LYS A 256 -6.09 13.44 -16.57
N ARG A 257 -7.09 14.30 -16.42
CA ARG A 257 -7.25 15.53 -17.19
C ARG A 257 -6.05 16.46 -17.07
N ASP A 258 -5.50 16.57 -15.87
CA ASP A 258 -4.36 17.43 -15.58
C ASP A 258 -3.01 16.74 -15.87
N GLN A 259 -3.01 15.50 -16.35
CA GLN A 259 -1.79 14.72 -16.59
C GLN A 259 -0.91 14.63 -15.33
N ALA A 260 -1.53 14.49 -14.16
CA ALA A 260 -0.84 14.31 -12.89
C ALA A 260 -0.09 12.98 -12.82
N ASN A 261 0.86 12.88 -11.91
CA ASN A 261 1.61 11.65 -11.66
C ASN A 261 0.82 10.77 -10.68
N TYR A 262 0.25 9.68 -11.16
CA TYR A 262 -0.52 8.73 -10.34
C TYR A 262 -0.43 7.31 -10.90
N SER A 263 -0.81 6.35 -10.07
CA SER A 263 -0.96 4.94 -10.41
C SER A 263 -2.32 4.41 -9.99
N LEU A 264 -2.75 3.28 -10.56
CA LEU A 264 -3.91 2.52 -10.11
C LEU A 264 -3.45 1.34 -9.28
N ASN A 265 -4.10 1.12 -8.13
CA ASN A 265 -3.73 0.11 -7.14
C ASN A 265 -4.98 -0.57 -6.59
N THR A 266 -4.82 -1.80 -6.11
CA THR A 266 -5.93 -2.60 -5.60
C THR A 266 -6.29 -2.31 -4.15
N ASP A 267 -5.34 -1.77 -3.36
CA ASP A 267 -5.46 -1.72 -1.91
C ASP A 267 -5.63 -3.14 -1.34
N ASP A 268 -6.74 -3.48 -0.70
CA ASP A 268 -6.99 -4.75 -0.01
C ASP A 268 -7.93 -5.69 -0.78
N PRO A 269 -7.42 -6.46 -1.75
CA PRO A 269 -8.28 -7.26 -2.65
C PRO A 269 -9.10 -8.34 -1.93
N LEU A 270 -8.63 -8.86 -0.78
CA LEU A 270 -9.39 -9.83 0.00
C LEU A 270 -10.72 -9.24 0.49
N ILE A 271 -10.68 -8.06 1.09
CA ILE A 271 -11.86 -7.38 1.65
C ILE A 271 -12.73 -6.81 0.53
N PHE A 272 -12.11 -6.24 -0.50
CA PHE A 272 -12.81 -5.63 -1.62
C PHE A 272 -13.27 -6.61 -2.70
N LYS A 273 -12.97 -7.91 -2.53
CA LYS A 273 -13.31 -8.98 -3.50
C LYS A 273 -12.89 -8.60 -4.92
N SER A 274 -11.68 -8.07 -5.07
CA SER A 274 -11.20 -7.45 -6.29
C SER A 274 -9.86 -8.00 -6.77
N THR A 275 -9.53 -7.66 -8.00
CA THR A 275 -8.22 -7.83 -8.60
C THR A 275 -7.80 -6.48 -9.20
N LEU A 276 -6.59 -6.36 -9.70
CA LEU A 276 -6.15 -5.15 -10.41
C LEU A 276 -7.07 -4.85 -11.61
N GLU A 277 -7.60 -5.88 -12.26
CA GLU A 277 -8.53 -5.69 -13.37
C GLU A 277 -9.81 -4.97 -12.94
N THR A 278 -10.27 -5.15 -11.70
CA THR A 278 -11.45 -4.43 -11.17
C THR A 278 -11.26 -2.93 -11.28
N ASP A 279 -10.11 -2.43 -10.86
CA ASP A 279 -9.77 -1.01 -10.92
C ASP A 279 -9.62 -0.50 -12.36
N TYR A 280 -9.00 -1.29 -13.23
CA TYR A 280 -8.87 -0.96 -14.64
C TYR A 280 -10.24 -0.92 -15.35
N GLN A 281 -11.09 -1.90 -15.12
CA GLN A 281 -12.43 -1.93 -15.72
C GLN A 281 -13.29 -0.77 -15.23
N MET A 282 -13.25 -0.47 -13.94
CA MET A 282 -13.99 0.66 -13.38
C MET A 282 -13.59 1.99 -14.04
N THR A 283 -12.31 2.25 -14.18
CA THR A 283 -11.81 3.48 -14.80
C THR A 283 -12.06 3.51 -16.31
N LYS A 284 -11.94 2.39 -16.98
CA LYS A 284 -12.24 2.27 -18.43
C LYS A 284 -13.71 2.50 -18.73
N GLN A 285 -14.61 1.84 -18.00
CA GLN A 285 -16.05 1.88 -18.28
C GLN A 285 -16.71 3.17 -17.81
N ASN A 286 -16.30 3.70 -16.66
CA ASN A 286 -17.03 4.79 -16.01
C ASN A 286 -16.30 6.15 -16.05
N MET A 287 -15.00 6.18 -16.37
CA MET A 287 -14.16 7.39 -16.24
C MET A 287 -13.39 7.73 -17.51
N GLY A 288 -13.71 7.07 -18.62
CA GLY A 288 -13.13 7.39 -19.93
C GLY A 288 -11.64 7.14 -20.05
N PHE A 289 -11.11 6.16 -19.32
CA PHE A 289 -9.70 5.78 -19.44
C PHE A 289 -9.47 5.00 -20.74
N THR A 290 -8.39 5.33 -21.42
CA THR A 290 -7.93 4.70 -22.66
C THR A 290 -6.67 3.87 -22.39
N GLU A 291 -6.31 3.01 -23.34
CA GLU A 291 -5.07 2.24 -23.27
C GLU A 291 -3.83 3.14 -23.17
N GLU A 292 -3.84 4.28 -23.88
CA GLU A 292 -2.75 5.25 -23.80
C GLU A 292 -2.61 5.84 -22.38
N GLU A 293 -3.72 6.11 -21.68
CA GLU A 293 -3.67 6.56 -20.31
C GLU A 293 -3.18 5.44 -19.37
N PHE A 294 -3.58 4.20 -19.57
CA PHE A 294 -3.06 3.07 -18.79
C PHE A 294 -1.54 2.90 -18.98
N LYS A 295 -1.03 3.01 -20.21
CA LYS A 295 0.41 3.00 -20.47
C LYS A 295 1.12 4.14 -19.73
N ARG A 296 0.58 5.35 -19.82
CA ARG A 296 1.14 6.54 -19.14
C ARG A 296 1.19 6.35 -17.63
N LEU A 297 0.10 5.95 -17.00
CA LEU A 297 0.06 5.79 -15.54
C LEU A 297 0.96 4.66 -15.06
N ASN A 298 1.12 3.57 -15.81
CA ASN A 298 2.03 2.48 -15.47
C ASN A 298 3.51 2.91 -15.59
N ILE A 299 3.84 3.70 -16.60
CA ILE A 299 5.18 4.29 -16.75
C ILE A 299 5.47 5.22 -15.56
N ASN A 300 4.49 6.06 -15.18
CA ASN A 300 4.62 6.94 -14.01
C ASN A 300 4.75 6.15 -12.71
N ALA A 301 4.02 5.05 -12.56
CA ALA A 301 4.17 4.14 -11.43
C ALA A 301 5.60 3.58 -11.32
N ALA A 302 6.16 3.11 -12.44
CA ALA A 302 7.52 2.60 -12.49
C ALA A 302 8.55 3.69 -12.16
N LYS A 303 8.41 4.89 -12.73
CA LYS A 303 9.28 6.04 -12.44
C LYS A 303 9.21 6.49 -10.98
N SER A 304 8.05 6.37 -10.35
CA SER A 304 7.81 6.74 -8.95
C SER A 304 8.01 5.58 -7.97
N SER A 305 8.36 4.41 -8.45
CA SER A 305 8.72 3.27 -7.59
C SER A 305 9.94 3.60 -6.73
N PHE A 306 10.08 2.89 -5.61
CA PHE A 306 11.22 3.05 -4.71
C PHE A 306 12.39 2.12 -5.06
N LEU A 307 12.42 1.60 -6.27
CA LEU A 307 13.55 0.82 -6.75
C LEU A 307 14.80 1.70 -6.92
N PRO A 308 16.01 1.12 -6.73
CA PRO A 308 17.24 1.77 -7.19
C PRO A 308 17.20 2.09 -8.69
N GLU A 309 17.92 3.12 -9.09
CA GLU A 309 17.88 3.66 -10.47
C GLU A 309 18.17 2.62 -11.57
N ASP A 310 19.12 1.72 -11.34
CA ASP A 310 19.45 0.65 -12.29
C ASP A 310 18.31 -0.37 -12.45
N GLU A 311 17.66 -0.74 -11.36
CA GLU A 311 16.49 -1.64 -11.38
C GLU A 311 15.26 -0.97 -11.97
N LYS A 312 15.04 0.31 -11.64
CA LYS A 312 13.96 1.13 -12.20
C LYS A 312 14.11 1.25 -13.72
N ARG A 313 15.32 1.46 -14.21
CA ARG A 313 15.61 1.52 -15.65
C ARG A 313 15.26 0.21 -16.36
N LYS A 314 15.63 -0.92 -15.78
CA LYS A 314 15.27 -2.25 -16.31
C LYS A 314 13.76 -2.46 -16.37
N LEU A 315 13.04 -2.03 -15.31
CA LEU A 315 11.57 -2.09 -15.27
C LEU A 315 10.95 -1.23 -16.37
N LEU A 316 11.42 -0.01 -16.55
CA LEU A 316 10.96 0.89 -17.61
C LEU A 316 11.21 0.34 -19.00
N ASP A 317 12.41 -0.23 -19.27
CA ASP A 317 12.71 -0.86 -20.56
C ASP A 317 11.77 -2.02 -20.85
N LEU A 318 11.42 -2.81 -19.85
CA LEU A 318 10.43 -3.89 -19.97
C LEU A 318 9.06 -3.35 -20.36
N LEU A 319 8.58 -2.28 -19.70
CA LEU A 319 7.30 -1.65 -20.00
C LEU A 319 7.29 -1.02 -21.39
N TYR A 320 8.33 -0.26 -21.78
CA TYR A 320 8.42 0.32 -23.10
C TYR A 320 8.37 -0.74 -24.19
N LYS A 321 9.10 -1.84 -24.01
CA LYS A 321 9.07 -2.97 -24.93
C LYS A 321 7.66 -3.58 -25.04
N ALA A 322 7.02 -3.82 -23.91
CA ALA A 322 5.66 -4.37 -23.86
C ALA A 322 4.63 -3.47 -24.53
N TYR A 323 4.82 -2.16 -24.46
CA TYR A 323 3.92 -1.16 -25.05
C TYR A 323 4.28 -0.75 -26.48
N GLY A 324 5.30 -1.38 -27.07
CA GLY A 324 5.73 -1.03 -28.43
C GLY A 324 6.34 0.36 -28.55
N MET A 325 6.89 0.89 -27.45
CA MET A 325 7.51 2.22 -27.39
C MET A 325 9.04 2.12 -27.60
N PRO A 326 9.71 3.18 -28.10
CA PRO A 326 11.17 3.21 -28.18
C PRO A 326 11.82 3.03 -26.80
N SER A 327 12.95 2.32 -26.73
CA SER A 327 13.68 2.16 -25.47
C SER A 327 14.18 3.51 -24.92
N LEU A 328 14.44 3.57 -23.61
CA LEU A 328 15.04 4.77 -22.97
C LEU A 328 16.35 5.20 -23.62
N ALA A 329 17.18 4.23 -24.03
CA ALA A 329 18.44 4.49 -24.71
C ALA A 329 18.24 5.14 -26.09
N ALA A 330 17.20 4.72 -26.83
CA ALA A 330 16.87 5.27 -28.14
C ALA A 330 16.21 6.65 -28.06
N ALA A 331 15.53 6.96 -26.95
CA ALA A 331 14.83 8.22 -26.74
C ALA A 331 15.72 9.35 -26.17
N GLY A 332 16.97 9.04 -25.79
CA GLY A 332 17.90 10.04 -25.20
C GLY A 332 17.42 10.62 -23.86
N GLN A 333 16.46 9.97 -23.22
CA GLN A 333 15.89 10.44 -21.96
C GLN A 333 16.71 9.96 -20.76
N ARG A 334 17.12 10.92 -19.91
CA ARG A 334 17.56 10.60 -18.55
C ARG A 334 16.31 10.47 -17.67
N LEU A 335 16.40 9.57 -16.71
CA LEU A 335 15.35 9.38 -15.68
C LEU A 335 15.15 10.64 -14.84
#